data_f342873b11b833e3e2a23f89b803ea29
#
_entry.id   f342873b11b833e3e2a23f89b803ea29
#
_cell.length_a   1.000
_cell.length_b   1.000
_cell.length_c   1.000
_cell.angle_alpha   90.00
_cell.angle_beta   90.00
_cell.angle_gamma   90.00
#
_symmetry.space_group_name_H-M   'P 1'
#
loop_
_entity.id
_entity.type
_entity.pdbx_description
1 polymer ?
#
loop_
_entity_poly.entity_id
_entity_poly.type
_entity_poly.pdbx_seq_one_letter_code
_entity_poly.pdbx_strand_id
1 'polypeptide(L)'
;MLLQGDEYNLKELNGRIVLFGGNSTIYPEEYVEIDKQNTNDKFIVAEVHRDIKQIKKETEKREEAAIYAVIIYKRLSDNIINRMRARDIRECLNHGEEEKALNCIVDCFDNSIYSIDYEDRMKISLIYAGDKADVKFGGEYLAENVTLSRGYVVFYNYCEKLQYISSFYNEIQEKLNFDMSREQVLRLYILGRYVKEPNDNGSICENDKNV
;
A
#
# COMPACT_ATOMS: atom_id res chain seq x y z
N MET A 1 2.93 -15.88 11.27
CA MET A 1 1.50 -15.81 11.45
C MET A 1 0.84 -14.67 10.71
N LEU A 2 1.33 -13.41 10.70
CA LEU A 2 0.80 -12.33 9.86
C LEU A 2 1.03 -12.54 8.35
N LEU A 3 1.91 -13.45 7.97
CA LEU A 3 2.25 -13.82 6.60
C LEU A 3 1.76 -15.24 6.24
N GLN A 4 0.79 -15.79 6.98
CA GLN A 4 0.26 -17.12 6.70
C GLN A 4 -0.41 -17.13 5.31
N GLY A 5 0.08 -18.00 4.42
CA GLY A 5 -0.38 -18.10 3.04
C GLY A 5 0.45 -17.31 2.02
N ASP A 6 1.34 -16.43 2.47
CA ASP A 6 2.27 -15.73 1.58
C ASP A 6 3.58 -16.53 1.45
N GLU A 7 4.15 -16.56 0.25
CA GLU A 7 5.51 -17.09 0.05
C GLU A 7 6.52 -15.99 0.44
N TYR A 8 7.20 -16.17 1.56
CA TYR A 8 8.21 -15.22 2.04
C TYR A 8 9.47 -15.92 2.54
N ASN A 9 10.54 -15.17 2.54
CA ASN A 9 11.81 -15.52 3.17
C ASN A 9 12.15 -14.50 4.26
N LEU A 10 12.56 -14.99 5.41
CA LEU A 10 13.06 -14.19 6.51
C LEU A 10 14.49 -14.62 6.81
N LYS A 11 15.44 -13.71 6.71
CA LYS A 11 16.85 -13.96 7.01
C LYS A 11 17.37 -12.96 8.03
N GLU A 12 18.19 -13.44 8.93
CA GLU A 12 18.99 -12.59 9.81
C GLU A 12 20.39 -12.44 9.23
N LEU A 13 20.83 -11.20 9.04
CA LEU A 13 22.10 -10.83 8.41
C LEU A 13 22.73 -9.68 9.17
N ASN A 14 23.87 -9.94 9.80
CA ASN A 14 24.63 -8.93 10.53
C ASN A 14 23.79 -8.18 11.57
N GLY A 15 22.89 -8.88 12.28
CA GLY A 15 22.00 -8.30 13.29
C GLY A 15 20.75 -7.60 12.72
N ARG A 16 20.51 -7.68 11.40
CA ARG A 16 19.33 -7.16 10.73
C ARG A 16 18.41 -8.28 10.33
N ILE A 17 17.11 -8.03 10.36
CA ILE A 17 16.08 -8.95 9.85
C ILE A 17 15.70 -8.46 8.45
N VAL A 18 15.79 -9.35 7.46
CA VAL A 18 15.43 -9.06 6.07
C VAL A 18 14.26 -9.92 5.65
N LEU A 19 13.20 -9.27 5.15
CA LEU A 19 11.96 -9.90 4.69
C LEU A 19 11.80 -9.65 3.18
N PHE A 20 11.68 -10.73 2.39
CA PHE A 20 11.54 -10.66 0.94
C PHE A 20 10.69 -11.82 0.39
N GLY A 21 10.17 -11.66 -0.82
CA GLY A 21 9.31 -12.65 -1.48
C GLY A 21 10.05 -13.64 -2.36
N GLY A 22 9.37 -14.76 -2.67
CA GLY A 22 9.81 -15.76 -3.64
C GLY A 22 10.80 -16.79 -3.13
N ASN A 23 11.07 -17.77 -3.98
CA ASN A 23 12.00 -18.88 -3.72
C ASN A 23 13.47 -18.53 -4.07
N SER A 24 13.81 -17.27 -4.16
CA SER A 24 15.14 -16.82 -4.56
C SER A 24 16.17 -17.08 -3.45
N THR A 25 17.23 -17.78 -3.79
CA THR A 25 18.44 -17.90 -2.96
C THR A 25 19.33 -16.65 -3.07
N ILE A 26 19.02 -15.78 -4.05
CA ILE A 26 19.73 -14.53 -4.33
C ILE A 26 18.90 -13.40 -3.70
N TYR A 27 19.57 -12.36 -3.20
CA TYR A 27 18.91 -11.15 -2.70
C TYR A 27 18.03 -10.54 -3.79
N PRO A 28 16.76 -10.33 -3.53
CA PRO A 28 15.89 -9.63 -4.48
C PRO A 28 16.31 -8.16 -4.60
N GLU A 29 15.95 -7.53 -5.71
CA GLU A 29 16.16 -6.09 -5.90
C GLU A 29 15.32 -5.26 -4.91
N GLU A 30 14.26 -5.86 -4.35
CA GLU A 30 13.32 -5.22 -3.42
C GLU A 30 13.12 -6.08 -2.17
N TYR A 31 13.30 -5.49 -1.01
CA TYR A 31 13.08 -6.16 0.28
C TYR A 31 12.78 -5.17 1.40
N VAL A 32 12.32 -5.69 2.52
CA VAL A 32 12.13 -4.92 3.75
C VAL A 32 13.20 -5.30 4.76
N GLU A 33 13.80 -4.31 5.40
CA GLU A 33 14.81 -4.49 6.41
C GLU A 33 14.33 -3.93 7.75
N ILE A 34 14.55 -4.69 8.82
CA ILE A 34 14.42 -4.23 10.21
C ILE A 34 15.82 -4.24 10.82
N ASP A 35 16.33 -3.08 11.19
CA ASP A 35 17.63 -2.89 11.82
C ASP A 35 17.42 -2.46 13.29
N LYS A 36 18.00 -3.22 14.23
CA LYS A 36 18.03 -2.80 15.62
C LYS A 36 19.27 -1.97 15.87
N GLN A 37 19.09 -0.70 16.22
CA GLN A 37 20.20 0.19 16.55
C GLN A 37 20.75 -0.13 17.95
N ASN A 38 22.05 -0.41 18.03
CA ASN A 38 22.71 -0.73 19.30
C ASN A 38 22.85 0.47 20.25
N THR A 39 22.70 1.70 19.76
CA THR A 39 22.95 2.93 20.52
C THR A 39 21.76 3.46 21.28
N ASN A 40 20.52 3.16 20.85
CA ASN A 40 19.30 3.74 21.41
C ASN A 40 18.12 2.78 21.52
N ASP A 41 18.36 1.47 21.39
CA ASP A 41 17.32 0.40 21.42
C ASP A 41 16.15 0.58 20.41
N LYS A 42 16.32 1.44 19.39
CA LYS A 42 15.31 1.68 18.37
C LYS A 42 15.39 0.65 17.24
N PHE A 43 14.24 0.35 16.67
CA PHE A 43 14.10 -0.42 15.46
C PHE A 43 13.85 0.53 14.29
N ILE A 44 14.61 0.37 13.22
CA ILE A 44 14.42 1.09 11.96
C ILE A 44 13.85 0.11 10.96
N VAL A 45 12.66 0.41 10.43
CA VAL A 45 12.05 -0.32 9.32
C VAL A 45 12.28 0.44 8.04
N ALA A 46 12.88 -0.21 7.07
CA ALA A 46 13.19 0.38 5.78
C ALA A 46 12.75 -0.51 4.62
N GLU A 47 12.33 0.11 3.57
CA GLU A 47 12.18 -0.46 2.24
C GLU A 47 13.50 -0.27 1.49
N VAL A 48 13.98 -1.32 0.85
CA VAL A 48 15.20 -1.28 0.04
C VAL A 48 14.86 -1.67 -1.39
N HIS A 49 15.26 -0.81 -2.33
CA HIS A 49 15.13 -1.05 -3.75
C HIS A 49 16.48 -0.76 -4.42
N ARG A 50 17.07 -1.78 -5.05
CA ARG A 50 18.37 -1.68 -5.73
C ARG A 50 19.44 -0.96 -4.89
N ASP A 51 19.61 -1.41 -3.64
CA ASP A 51 20.53 -0.85 -2.65
C ASP A 51 20.20 0.56 -2.13
N ILE A 52 19.11 1.18 -2.62
CA ILE A 52 18.61 2.45 -2.08
C ILE A 52 17.68 2.15 -0.90
N LYS A 53 18.11 2.56 0.30
CA LYS A 53 17.36 2.37 1.53
C LYS A 53 16.49 3.59 1.83
N GLN A 54 15.18 3.37 1.95
CA GLN A 54 14.21 4.38 2.38
C GLN A 54 13.65 4.02 3.75
N ILE A 55 13.95 4.83 4.76
CA ILE A 55 13.41 4.63 6.11
C ILE A 55 11.93 4.96 6.08
N LYS A 56 11.12 4.00 6.55
CA LYS A 56 9.66 4.12 6.61
C LYS A 56 9.17 4.34 8.04
N LYS A 57 9.87 3.78 9.04
CA LYS A 57 9.50 3.93 10.45
C LYS A 57 10.72 3.77 11.36
N GLU A 58 10.73 4.55 12.43
CA GLU A 58 11.56 4.32 13.62
C GLU A 58 10.62 4.08 14.81
N THR A 59 10.89 3.07 15.63
CA THR A 59 10.09 2.74 16.81
C THR A 59 10.94 2.04 17.87
N GLU A 60 10.54 2.16 19.14
CA GLU A 60 11.14 1.43 20.25
C GLU A 60 10.45 0.06 20.48
N LYS A 61 9.30 -0.15 19.83
CA LYS A 61 8.49 -1.36 19.97
C LYS A 61 8.79 -2.36 18.85
N ARG A 62 9.33 -3.53 19.21
CA ARG A 62 9.65 -4.62 18.27
C ARG A 62 8.43 -5.09 17.47
N GLU A 63 7.30 -5.23 18.16
CA GLU A 63 6.04 -5.69 17.57
C GLU A 63 5.55 -4.70 16.49
N GLU A 64 5.65 -3.42 16.79
CA GLU A 64 5.30 -2.37 15.84
C GLU A 64 6.20 -2.41 14.61
N ALA A 65 7.52 -2.53 14.80
CA ALA A 65 8.46 -2.69 13.69
C ALA A 65 8.12 -3.89 12.80
N ALA A 66 7.76 -5.02 13.41
CA ALA A 66 7.36 -6.22 12.67
C ALA A 66 6.09 -6.00 11.85
N ILE A 67 5.07 -5.32 12.41
CA ILE A 67 3.82 -5.01 11.70
C ILE A 67 4.09 -4.08 10.51
N TYR A 68 4.89 -3.02 10.70
CA TYR A 68 5.29 -2.13 9.62
C TYR A 68 6.01 -2.88 8.50
N ALA A 69 6.95 -3.74 8.84
CA ALA A 69 7.68 -4.53 7.86
C ALA A 69 6.75 -5.45 7.06
N VAL A 70 5.77 -6.09 7.71
CA VAL A 70 4.78 -6.93 7.04
C VAL A 70 3.89 -6.13 6.09
N ILE A 71 3.42 -4.94 6.48
CA ILE A 71 2.60 -4.07 5.63
C ILE A 71 3.39 -3.65 4.38
N ILE A 72 4.65 -3.22 4.56
CA ILE A 72 5.52 -2.84 3.44
C ILE A 72 5.81 -4.04 2.54
N TYR A 73 6.10 -5.20 3.13
CA TYR A 73 6.31 -6.44 2.37
C TYR A 73 5.09 -6.81 1.53
N LYS A 74 3.89 -6.79 2.12
CA LYS A 74 2.64 -7.06 1.39
C LYS A 74 2.44 -6.09 0.22
N ARG A 75 2.82 -4.82 0.38
CA ARG A 75 2.79 -3.83 -0.70
C ARG A 75 3.77 -4.17 -1.84
N LEU A 76 4.98 -4.61 -1.51
CA LEU A 76 6.01 -4.97 -2.50
C LEU A 76 5.70 -6.30 -3.21
N SER A 77 5.15 -7.26 -2.49
CA SER A 77 4.79 -8.60 -3.02
C SER A 77 3.44 -8.64 -3.72
N ASP A 78 2.83 -7.50 -4.00
CA ASP A 78 1.44 -7.30 -4.37
C ASP A 78 1.04 -7.98 -5.69
N ASN A 79 0.43 -9.18 -5.59
CA ASN A 79 -0.18 -9.94 -6.68
C ASN A 79 -1.71 -10.06 -6.53
N ILE A 80 -2.34 -9.16 -5.76
CA ILE A 80 -3.77 -9.25 -5.44
C ILE A 80 -4.70 -8.85 -6.58
N ILE A 81 -4.18 -8.15 -7.60
CA ILE A 81 -5.02 -7.66 -8.70
C ILE A 81 -5.57 -8.84 -9.52
N ASN A 82 -6.89 -8.94 -9.56
CA ASN A 82 -7.56 -9.90 -10.43
C ASN A 82 -7.39 -9.50 -11.91
N ARG A 83 -6.36 -10.09 -12.54
CA ARG A 83 -5.98 -9.78 -13.94
C ARG A 83 -7.09 -10.08 -14.95
N MET A 84 -7.91 -11.11 -14.70
CA MET A 84 -9.05 -11.44 -15.58
C MET A 84 -10.08 -10.31 -15.57
N ARG A 85 -10.48 -9.86 -14.39
CA ARG A 85 -11.45 -8.79 -14.24
C ARG A 85 -10.94 -7.44 -14.77
N ALA A 86 -9.67 -7.11 -14.53
CA ALA A 86 -9.03 -5.95 -15.11
C ALA A 86 -9.02 -5.99 -16.64
N ARG A 87 -8.91 -7.18 -17.25
CA ARG A 87 -9.02 -7.38 -18.70
C ARG A 87 -10.45 -7.15 -19.17
N ASP A 88 -11.44 -7.72 -18.50
CA ASP A 88 -12.86 -7.58 -18.87
C ASP A 88 -13.30 -6.11 -18.83
N ILE A 89 -12.86 -5.34 -17.84
CA ILE A 89 -13.06 -3.88 -17.77
C ILE A 89 -12.45 -3.20 -19.00
N ARG A 90 -11.20 -3.53 -19.38
CA ARG A 90 -10.55 -2.95 -20.56
C ARG A 90 -11.29 -3.33 -21.86
N GLU A 91 -11.79 -4.53 -21.98
CA GLU A 91 -12.59 -4.98 -23.12
C GLU A 91 -13.87 -4.15 -23.27
N CYS A 92 -14.63 -3.94 -22.18
CA CYS A 92 -15.78 -3.03 -22.21
C CYS A 92 -15.40 -1.62 -22.68
N LEU A 93 -14.31 -1.06 -22.14
CA LEU A 93 -13.84 0.28 -22.51
C LEU A 93 -13.41 0.37 -23.98
N ASN A 94 -12.75 -0.66 -24.52
CA ASN A 94 -12.36 -0.73 -25.92
C ASN A 94 -13.57 -0.78 -26.89
N HIS A 95 -14.73 -1.24 -26.40
CA HIS A 95 -15.98 -1.25 -27.16
C HIS A 95 -16.84 0.01 -26.92
N GLY A 96 -16.34 0.99 -26.14
CA GLY A 96 -17.09 2.21 -25.80
C GLY A 96 -18.21 1.97 -24.77
N GLU A 97 -18.19 0.84 -24.04
CA GLU A 97 -19.19 0.46 -23.04
C GLU A 97 -18.78 0.97 -21.63
N GLU A 98 -18.56 2.30 -21.50
CA GLU A 98 -18.04 2.91 -20.26
C GLU A 98 -18.92 2.67 -19.05
N GLU A 99 -20.23 2.80 -19.18
CA GLU A 99 -21.19 2.55 -18.10
C GLU A 99 -21.13 1.10 -17.63
N LYS A 100 -21.01 0.16 -18.56
CA LYS A 100 -20.86 -1.26 -18.23
C LYS A 100 -19.55 -1.56 -17.53
N ALA A 101 -18.45 -0.92 -17.96
CA ALA A 101 -17.16 -1.03 -17.31
C ALA A 101 -17.23 -0.52 -15.87
N LEU A 102 -17.85 0.64 -15.63
CA LEU A 102 -18.05 1.20 -14.29
C LEU A 102 -18.91 0.29 -13.42
N ASN A 103 -20.04 -0.22 -13.94
CA ASN A 103 -20.91 -1.14 -13.21
C ASN A 103 -20.15 -2.41 -12.83
N CYS A 104 -19.33 -2.98 -13.73
CA CYS A 104 -18.48 -4.12 -13.39
C CYS A 104 -17.50 -3.82 -12.24
N ILE A 105 -17.03 -2.56 -12.11
CA ILE A 105 -16.15 -2.16 -11.01
C ILE A 105 -16.96 -2.05 -9.71
N VAL A 106 -18.04 -1.27 -9.70
CA VAL A 106 -18.80 -0.99 -8.49
C VAL A 106 -19.46 -2.23 -7.90
N ASP A 107 -19.88 -3.18 -8.73
CA ASP A 107 -20.44 -4.47 -8.31
C ASP A 107 -19.43 -5.38 -7.59
N CYS A 108 -18.13 -5.03 -7.67
CA CYS A 108 -17.07 -5.82 -7.04
C CYS A 108 -16.80 -5.41 -5.59
N PHE A 109 -17.19 -4.22 -5.20
CA PHE A 109 -16.72 -3.61 -3.95
C PHE A 109 -17.90 -3.03 -3.14
N ASP A 110 -17.74 -3.10 -1.81
CA ASP A 110 -18.61 -2.37 -0.90
C ASP A 110 -18.41 -0.85 -1.04
N ASN A 111 -19.48 -0.09 -0.81
CA ASN A 111 -19.44 1.38 -0.84
C ASN A 111 -18.47 2.02 0.17
N SER A 112 -17.93 1.25 1.13
CA SER A 112 -16.88 1.70 2.03
C SER A 112 -15.49 1.78 1.38
N ILE A 113 -15.33 1.19 0.19
CA ILE A 113 -14.05 1.11 -0.52
C ILE A 113 -13.85 2.26 -1.50
N TYR A 114 -14.92 2.76 -2.13
CA TYR A 114 -14.82 3.74 -3.19
C TYR A 114 -15.78 4.91 -3.06
N SER A 115 -15.49 5.98 -3.79
CA SER A 115 -16.39 7.11 -4.05
C SER A 115 -16.29 7.55 -5.51
N ILE A 116 -17.38 8.10 -6.06
CA ILE A 116 -17.46 8.58 -7.45
C ILE A 116 -17.94 10.02 -7.43
N ASP A 117 -17.29 10.91 -8.18
CA ASP A 117 -17.55 12.35 -8.29
C ASP A 117 -17.34 13.18 -7.02
N TYR A 118 -16.84 12.58 -5.96
CA TYR A 118 -16.41 13.33 -4.77
C TYR A 118 -15.21 12.66 -4.11
N GLU A 119 -14.41 13.47 -3.43
CA GLU A 119 -13.24 12.99 -2.71
C GLU A 119 -13.62 12.54 -1.30
N ASP A 120 -13.23 11.30 -0.95
CA ASP A 120 -13.29 10.76 0.41
C ASP A 120 -11.89 10.30 0.83
N ARG A 121 -11.43 10.77 1.98
CA ARG A 121 -10.05 10.49 2.45
C ARG A 121 -9.77 9.02 2.73
N MET A 122 -10.81 8.24 3.03
CA MET A 122 -10.66 6.83 3.41
C MET A 122 -11.06 5.87 2.29
N LYS A 123 -11.39 6.39 1.10
CA LYS A 123 -11.83 5.62 -0.05
C LYS A 123 -10.97 5.95 -1.28
N ILE A 124 -10.98 5.06 -2.24
CA ILE A 124 -10.46 5.35 -3.56
C ILE A 124 -11.51 6.19 -4.29
N SER A 125 -11.15 7.40 -4.65
CA SER A 125 -12.06 8.35 -5.29
C SER A 125 -11.79 8.42 -6.79
N LEU A 126 -12.83 8.21 -7.61
CA LEU A 126 -12.82 8.46 -9.04
C LEU A 126 -13.56 9.77 -9.30
N ILE A 127 -12.87 10.75 -9.87
CA ILE A 127 -13.41 12.10 -10.11
C ILE A 127 -13.34 12.39 -11.61
N TYR A 128 -14.49 12.68 -12.22
CA TYR A 128 -14.55 13.02 -13.63
C TYR A 128 -14.16 14.47 -13.89
N ALA A 129 -13.39 14.67 -14.95
CA ALA A 129 -12.96 15.97 -15.47
C ALA A 129 -13.16 16.02 -17.00
N GLY A 130 -14.41 16.11 -17.44
CA GLY A 130 -14.78 16.02 -18.84
C GLY A 130 -14.55 14.61 -19.41
N ASP A 131 -13.68 14.50 -20.43
CA ASP A 131 -13.27 13.23 -21.05
C ASP A 131 -12.12 12.51 -20.32
N LYS A 132 -11.75 13.02 -19.13
CA LYS A 132 -10.67 12.52 -18.32
C LYS A 132 -11.13 12.22 -16.90
N ALA A 133 -10.27 11.56 -16.15
CA ALA A 133 -10.51 11.25 -14.74
C ALA A 133 -9.26 11.42 -13.89
N ASP A 134 -9.50 11.75 -12.63
CA ASP A 134 -8.54 11.67 -11.55
C ASP A 134 -8.89 10.49 -10.65
N VAL A 135 -7.87 9.78 -10.18
CA VAL A 135 -8.02 8.77 -9.13
C VAL A 135 -7.22 9.22 -7.93
N LYS A 136 -7.89 9.29 -6.76
CA LYS A 136 -7.28 9.80 -5.53
C LYS A 136 -7.46 8.87 -4.35
N PHE A 137 -6.57 9.02 -3.37
CA PHE A 137 -6.69 8.44 -2.03
C PHE A 137 -6.03 9.36 -0.99
N GLY A 138 -6.74 9.66 0.07
CA GLY A 138 -6.21 10.45 1.18
C GLY A 138 -5.77 11.87 0.82
N GLY A 139 -6.35 12.47 -0.22
CA GLY A 139 -5.97 13.79 -0.74
C GLY A 139 -4.85 13.76 -1.79
N GLU A 140 -4.31 12.59 -2.09
CA GLU A 140 -3.21 12.44 -3.06
C GLU A 140 -3.66 11.79 -4.37
N TYR A 141 -3.05 12.17 -5.48
CA TYR A 141 -3.32 11.57 -6.77
C TYR A 141 -2.64 10.21 -6.91
N LEU A 142 -3.42 9.18 -7.23
CA LEU A 142 -2.95 7.87 -7.69
C LEU A 142 -2.81 7.86 -9.22
N ALA A 143 -3.65 8.65 -9.90
CA ALA A 143 -3.54 9.03 -11.29
C ALA A 143 -4.20 10.40 -11.47
N GLU A 144 -3.56 11.29 -12.22
CA GLU A 144 -4.03 12.66 -12.46
C GLU A 144 -4.24 12.86 -13.95
N ASN A 145 -5.39 13.45 -14.33
CA ASN A 145 -5.71 13.89 -15.68
C ASN A 145 -5.50 12.77 -16.75
N VAL A 146 -5.89 11.54 -16.40
CA VAL A 146 -5.76 10.38 -17.30
C VAL A 146 -7.02 10.19 -18.14
N THR A 147 -6.91 9.45 -19.26
CA THR A 147 -8.11 9.04 -20.03
C THR A 147 -9.05 8.21 -19.17
N LEU A 148 -10.35 8.24 -19.41
CA LEU A 148 -11.36 7.47 -18.66
C LEU A 148 -11.00 5.99 -18.57
N SER A 149 -10.57 5.39 -19.67
CA SER A 149 -10.15 4.00 -19.73
C SER A 149 -9.00 3.70 -18.75
N ARG A 150 -7.99 4.57 -18.69
CA ARG A 150 -6.88 4.42 -17.74
C ARG A 150 -7.34 4.68 -16.31
N GLY A 151 -8.18 5.68 -16.10
CA GLY A 151 -8.78 6.03 -14.82
C GLY A 151 -9.52 4.84 -14.21
N TYR A 152 -10.38 4.18 -14.97
CA TYR A 152 -11.14 3.01 -14.53
C TYR A 152 -10.24 1.82 -14.14
N VAL A 153 -9.21 1.53 -14.93
CA VAL A 153 -8.26 0.46 -14.60
C VAL A 153 -7.46 0.78 -13.32
N VAL A 154 -7.00 2.02 -13.17
CA VAL A 154 -6.30 2.46 -11.95
C VAL A 154 -7.25 2.40 -10.76
N PHE A 155 -8.46 2.93 -10.89
CA PHE A 155 -9.49 2.92 -9.86
C PHE A 155 -9.79 1.50 -9.38
N TYR A 156 -10.07 0.57 -10.30
CA TYR A 156 -10.29 -0.83 -9.99
C TYR A 156 -9.13 -1.45 -9.21
N ASN A 157 -7.90 -1.29 -9.71
CA ASN A 157 -6.71 -1.86 -9.09
C ASN A 157 -6.51 -1.37 -7.65
N TYR A 158 -6.75 -0.08 -7.41
CA TYR A 158 -6.59 0.48 -6.07
C TYR A 158 -7.78 0.16 -5.15
N CYS A 159 -8.98 -0.04 -5.67
CA CYS A 159 -10.09 -0.60 -4.90
C CYS A 159 -9.77 -2.01 -4.40
N GLU A 160 -9.21 -2.90 -5.23
CA GLU A 160 -8.76 -4.22 -4.79
C GLU A 160 -7.69 -4.12 -3.69
N LYS A 161 -6.72 -3.23 -3.86
CA LYS A 161 -5.68 -2.98 -2.86
C LYS A 161 -6.27 -2.49 -1.53
N LEU A 162 -7.19 -1.53 -1.59
CA LEU A 162 -7.82 -0.98 -0.39
C LEU A 162 -8.68 -2.02 0.33
N GLN A 163 -9.44 -2.83 -0.40
CA GLN A 163 -10.22 -3.93 0.17
C GLN A 163 -9.32 -4.95 0.88
N TYR A 164 -8.24 -5.36 0.22
CA TYR A 164 -7.27 -6.31 0.77
C TYR A 164 -6.65 -5.80 2.08
N ILE A 165 -6.07 -4.58 2.06
CA ILE A 165 -5.41 -4.05 3.25
C ILE A 165 -6.39 -3.73 4.38
N SER A 166 -7.63 -3.36 4.06
CA SER A 166 -8.69 -3.15 5.06
C SER A 166 -9.05 -4.46 5.77
N SER A 167 -9.14 -5.56 5.04
CA SER A 167 -9.38 -6.89 5.61
C SER A 167 -8.20 -7.33 6.48
N PHE A 168 -6.98 -7.12 6.01
CA PHE A 168 -5.76 -7.41 6.77
C PHE A 168 -5.69 -6.56 8.06
N TYR A 169 -6.02 -5.28 7.99
CA TYR A 169 -6.08 -4.41 9.17
C TYR A 169 -7.02 -4.95 10.24
N ASN A 170 -8.24 -5.36 9.85
CA ASN A 170 -9.20 -5.93 10.78
C ASN A 170 -8.66 -7.22 11.43
N GLU A 171 -8.02 -8.08 10.64
CA GLU A 171 -7.42 -9.32 11.15
C GLU A 171 -6.31 -9.07 12.18
N ILE A 172 -5.42 -8.08 11.93
CA ILE A 172 -4.36 -7.77 12.88
C ILE A 172 -4.87 -7.06 14.12
N GLN A 173 -5.90 -6.22 14.01
CA GLN A 173 -6.54 -5.58 15.17
C GLN A 173 -7.18 -6.59 16.12
N GLU A 174 -7.80 -7.62 15.58
CA GLU A 174 -8.40 -8.70 16.40
C GLU A 174 -7.33 -9.55 17.13
N LYS A 175 -6.17 -9.73 16.50
CA LYS A 175 -5.11 -10.62 17.01
C LYS A 175 -4.04 -9.92 17.84
N LEU A 176 -3.80 -8.65 17.60
CA LEU A 176 -2.71 -7.87 18.14
C LEU A 176 -3.23 -6.52 18.65
N ASN A 177 -2.89 -6.19 19.89
CA ASN A 177 -3.15 -4.85 20.41
C ASN A 177 -2.02 -3.92 19.97
N PHE A 178 -2.21 -3.15 18.89
CA PHE A 178 -1.21 -2.22 18.38
C PHE A 178 -1.82 -0.83 18.10
N ASP A 179 -0.98 0.21 18.21
CA ASP A 179 -1.44 1.60 18.28
C ASP A 179 -1.57 2.31 16.90
N MET A 180 -1.38 1.59 15.76
CA MET A 180 -1.56 2.21 14.45
C MET A 180 -3.03 2.43 14.13
N SER A 181 -3.37 3.65 13.72
CA SER A 181 -4.70 3.93 13.20
C SER A 181 -4.94 3.22 11.86
N ARG A 182 -6.20 2.96 11.54
CA ARG A 182 -6.57 2.41 10.23
C ARG A 182 -6.03 3.28 9.09
N GLU A 183 -6.15 4.60 9.20
CA GLU A 183 -5.66 5.53 8.19
C GLU A 183 -4.15 5.37 7.95
N GLN A 184 -3.34 5.27 9.00
CA GLN A 184 -1.90 5.07 8.87
C GLN A 184 -1.56 3.79 8.10
N VAL A 185 -2.23 2.67 8.41
CA VAL A 185 -2.01 1.39 7.71
C VAL A 185 -2.38 1.50 6.23
N LEU A 186 -3.57 2.06 5.94
CA LEU A 186 -4.04 2.23 4.57
C LEU A 186 -3.10 3.13 3.76
N ARG A 187 -2.69 4.28 4.32
CA ARG A 187 -1.77 5.20 3.64
C ARG A 187 -0.39 4.59 3.41
N LEU A 188 0.15 3.89 4.39
CA LEU A 188 1.42 3.19 4.23
C LEU A 188 1.36 2.17 3.08
N TYR A 189 0.28 1.39 3.00
CA TYR A 189 0.13 0.38 1.96
C TYR A 189 -0.17 0.99 0.58
N ILE A 190 -1.13 1.91 0.49
CA ILE A 190 -1.58 2.48 -0.78
C ILE A 190 -0.55 3.47 -1.36
N LEU A 191 -0.02 4.38 -0.53
CA LEU A 191 0.86 5.46 -0.95
C LEU A 191 2.35 5.15 -0.75
N GLY A 192 2.68 4.12 0.00
CA GLY A 192 4.07 3.82 0.38
C GLY A 192 4.69 4.84 1.33
N ARG A 193 3.87 5.69 1.96
CA ARG A 193 4.33 6.81 2.80
C ARG A 193 3.73 6.69 4.20
N TYR A 194 4.57 6.90 5.20
CA TYR A 194 4.11 7.11 6.58
C TYR A 194 3.64 8.55 6.74
N VAL A 195 2.43 8.73 7.24
CA VAL A 195 1.94 10.06 7.63
C VAL A 195 2.12 10.21 9.14
N LYS A 196 2.94 11.17 9.52
CA LYS A 196 3.16 11.54 10.91
C LYS A 196 1.87 12.16 11.45
N GLU A 197 1.36 11.64 12.56
CA GLU A 197 0.29 12.33 13.27
C GLU A 197 0.83 13.63 13.91
N PRO A 198 -0.01 14.68 14.08
CA PRO A 198 0.42 15.97 14.63
C PRO A 198 1.06 15.91 16.02
N ASN A 199 0.90 14.80 16.74
CA ASN A 199 1.42 14.59 18.10
C ASN A 199 2.70 13.74 18.17
N ASP A 200 3.24 13.29 17.05
CA ASP A 200 4.44 12.46 17.04
C ASP A 200 5.69 13.35 17.05
N ASN A 201 6.14 13.74 18.24
CA ASN A 201 7.30 14.62 18.48
C ASN A 201 8.68 13.97 18.21
N GLY A 202 8.76 12.99 17.33
CA GLY A 202 10.00 12.37 16.87
C GLY A 202 10.61 13.13 15.68
N SER A 203 11.91 13.40 15.72
CA SER A 203 12.70 14.17 14.77
C SER A 203 12.45 13.82 13.30
N ILE A 204 12.19 14.85 12.49
CA ILE A 204 12.03 14.78 11.03
C ILE A 204 13.41 14.58 10.42
N CYS A 205 13.63 13.51 9.67
CA CYS A 205 14.66 13.50 8.62
C CYS A 205 14.06 14.19 7.38
N GLU A 206 14.29 15.48 7.26
CA GLU A 206 14.05 16.20 6.00
C GLU A 206 15.12 15.78 4.98
N ASN A 207 14.78 14.81 4.13
CA ASN A 207 15.56 14.49 2.94
C ASN A 207 14.63 14.21 1.75
N ASP A 208 13.77 15.17 1.42
CA ASP A 208 13.06 15.23 0.14
C ASP A 208 13.31 16.57 -0.55
N LYS A 209 14.60 16.91 -0.74
CA LYS A 209 15.00 17.94 -1.73
C LYS A 209 16.22 17.39 -2.46
N ASN A 210 15.96 16.85 -3.63
CA ASN A 210 16.78 16.76 -4.84
C ASN A 210 16.51 15.44 -5.60
N VAL A 211 15.66 15.47 -6.57
CA VAL A 211 15.92 15.21 -8.00
C VAL A 211 14.69 15.66 -8.77
#